data_8fc4c4a3e1875298b6f7576a6f8bad00
#
_entry.id   8fc4c4a3e1875298b6f7576a6f8bad00
#
_cell.length_a   1.000
_cell.length_b   1.000
_cell.length_c   1.000
_cell.angle_alpha   90.00
_cell.angle_beta   90.00
_cell.angle_gamma   90.00
#
_symmetry.space_group_name_H-M   'P 1'
#
loop_
_entity.id
_entity.type
_entity.pdbx_description
1 polymer ?
#
loop_
_entity_poly.entity_id
_entity_poly.type
_entity_poly.pdbx_seq_one_letter_code
_entity_poly.pdbx_strand_id
1 'polypeptide(L)'
;MNNKEKILQATIQAFNQKGLKFTMDDIASILAMSKKTIYTIFKDKNTLFMEMVDYLFDTIKESESEIIEDNTLSTIEKIRRILGVMPESYKDIDLRQLYMLKDKFPEIYRHVEDCLLYTSPS
;
A
#
# COMPACT_ATOMS: atom_id res chain seq x y z
N MET A 1 -9.37 4.81 16.42
CA MET A 1 -9.19 4.51 14.98
C MET A 1 -10.52 4.69 14.26
N ASN A 2 -10.57 5.54 13.24
CA ASN A 2 -11.79 5.77 12.49
C ASN A 2 -12.03 4.67 11.45
N ASN A 3 -13.20 4.69 10.82
CA ASN A 3 -13.55 3.66 9.82
C ASN A 3 -12.62 3.66 8.62
N LYS A 4 -12.15 4.82 8.20
CA LYS A 4 -11.23 4.93 7.07
C LYS A 4 -9.93 4.19 7.35
N GLU A 5 -9.34 4.40 8.52
CA GLU A 5 -8.10 3.71 8.91
C GLU A 5 -8.31 2.20 9.05
N LYS A 6 -9.45 1.79 9.62
CA LYS A 6 -9.78 0.37 9.74
C LYS A 6 -9.84 -0.31 8.37
N ILE A 7 -10.46 0.37 7.41
CA ILE A 7 -10.56 -0.15 6.05
C ILE A 7 -9.18 -0.23 5.40
N LEU A 8 -8.35 0.79 5.58
CA LEU A 8 -7.00 0.80 5.01
C LEU A 8 -6.15 -0.33 5.60
N GLN A 9 -6.21 -0.56 6.91
CA GLN A 9 -5.48 -1.65 7.54
C GLN A 9 -5.98 -3.01 7.12
N ALA A 10 -7.30 -3.17 6.98
CA ALA A 10 -7.88 -4.41 6.47
C ALA A 10 -7.48 -4.65 5.02
N THR A 11 -7.31 -3.60 4.23
CA THR A 11 -6.84 -3.69 2.85
C THR A 11 -5.41 -4.21 2.79
N ILE A 12 -4.54 -3.73 3.67
CA ILE A 12 -3.17 -4.24 3.77
C ILE A 12 -3.19 -5.73 4.11
N GLN A 13 -4.03 -6.13 5.05
CA GLN A 13 -4.18 -7.54 5.43
C GLN A 13 -4.66 -8.39 4.26
N ALA A 14 -5.68 -7.93 3.54
CA ALA A 14 -6.21 -8.64 2.39
C ALA A 14 -5.16 -8.75 1.28
N PHE A 15 -4.40 -7.70 1.05
CA PHE A 15 -3.32 -7.70 0.08
C PHE A 15 -2.22 -8.70 0.47
N ASN A 16 -1.87 -8.77 1.74
CA ASN A 16 -0.87 -9.74 2.21
C ASN A 16 -1.33 -11.18 2.01
N GLN A 17 -2.64 -11.43 2.14
CA GLN A 17 -3.18 -12.77 2.00
C GLN A 17 -3.38 -13.19 0.55
N LYS A 18 -3.84 -12.28 -0.31
CA LYS A 18 -4.27 -12.60 -1.67
C LYS A 18 -3.53 -11.85 -2.77
N GLY A 19 -2.65 -10.93 -2.41
CA GLY A 19 -1.97 -10.11 -3.40
C GLY A 19 -2.95 -9.21 -4.13
N LEU A 20 -2.70 -8.98 -5.41
CA LEU A 20 -3.53 -8.11 -6.25
C LEU A 20 -4.94 -8.66 -6.50
N LYS A 21 -5.17 -9.91 -6.14
CA LYS A 21 -6.48 -10.56 -6.33
C LYS A 21 -7.46 -10.27 -5.20
N PHE A 22 -7.05 -9.54 -4.16
CA PHE A 22 -7.96 -9.22 -3.07
C PHE A 22 -9.20 -8.48 -3.62
N THR A 23 -10.31 -8.63 -2.92
CA THR A 23 -11.58 -8.04 -3.33
C THR A 23 -12.18 -7.18 -2.21
N MET A 24 -13.16 -6.36 -2.58
CA MET A 24 -13.89 -5.59 -1.59
C MET A 24 -14.64 -6.52 -0.61
N ASP A 25 -15.09 -7.69 -1.08
CA ASP A 25 -15.70 -8.70 -0.22
C ASP A 25 -14.72 -9.21 0.86
N ASP A 26 -13.46 -9.36 0.50
CA ASP A 26 -12.44 -9.80 1.45
C ASP A 26 -12.30 -8.79 2.60
N ILE A 27 -12.27 -7.51 2.26
CA ILE A 27 -12.15 -6.44 3.24
C ILE A 27 -13.40 -6.40 4.13
N ALA A 28 -14.57 -6.51 3.50
CA ALA A 28 -15.85 -6.54 4.23
C ALA A 28 -15.89 -7.69 5.24
N SER A 29 -15.39 -8.87 4.84
CA SER A 29 -15.32 -10.04 5.72
C SER A 29 -14.38 -9.79 6.90
N ILE A 30 -13.21 -9.24 6.65
CA ILE A 30 -12.23 -8.96 7.70
C ILE A 30 -12.83 -8.04 8.76
N LEU A 31 -13.57 -7.03 8.32
CA LEU A 31 -14.12 -6.00 9.22
C LEU A 31 -15.52 -6.32 9.74
N ALA A 32 -16.16 -7.39 9.25
CA ALA A 32 -17.57 -7.66 9.53
C ALA A 32 -18.45 -6.45 9.17
N MET A 33 -18.15 -5.83 8.03
CA MET A 33 -18.78 -4.60 7.56
C MET A 33 -19.35 -4.86 6.16
N SER A 34 -20.44 -4.18 5.78
CA SER A 34 -21.00 -4.36 4.45
C SER A 34 -20.15 -3.67 3.39
N LYS A 35 -20.13 -4.22 2.17
CA LYS A 35 -19.47 -3.57 1.03
C LYS A 35 -20.03 -2.17 0.80
N LYS A 36 -21.33 -2.01 0.98
CA LYS A 36 -21.99 -0.72 0.79
C LYS A 36 -21.35 0.34 1.69
N THR A 37 -21.07 0.00 2.94
CA THR A 37 -20.42 0.92 3.88
C THR A 37 -19.01 1.29 3.39
N ILE A 38 -18.26 0.32 2.89
CA ILE A 38 -16.92 0.57 2.36
C ILE A 38 -16.99 1.53 1.17
N TYR A 39 -17.94 1.30 0.25
CA TYR A 39 -18.11 2.15 -0.93
C TYR A 39 -18.57 3.56 -0.61
N THR A 40 -19.13 3.80 0.58
CA THR A 40 -19.44 5.19 0.98
C THR A 40 -18.18 5.99 1.30
N ILE A 41 -17.08 5.30 1.61
CA ILE A 41 -15.82 5.94 1.99
C ILE A 41 -14.82 5.93 0.84
N PHE A 42 -14.74 4.83 0.10
CA PHE A 42 -13.84 4.66 -1.03
C PHE A 42 -14.63 4.32 -2.29
N LYS A 43 -14.42 5.10 -3.33
CA LYS A 43 -15.18 5.01 -4.57
C LYS A 43 -15.08 3.63 -5.24
N ASP A 44 -13.87 3.07 -5.31
CA ASP A 44 -13.62 1.80 -5.96
C ASP A 44 -12.32 1.17 -5.44
N LYS A 45 -12.01 -0.02 -5.93
CA LYS A 45 -10.83 -0.77 -5.49
C LYS A 45 -9.52 -0.02 -5.80
N ASN A 46 -9.43 0.61 -6.97
CA ASN A 46 -8.22 1.33 -7.35
C ASN A 46 -7.96 2.52 -6.45
N THR A 47 -9.01 3.28 -6.15
CA THR A 47 -8.92 4.41 -5.22
C THR A 47 -8.49 3.94 -3.84
N LEU A 48 -9.11 2.86 -3.36
CA LEU A 48 -8.77 2.28 -2.07
C LEU A 48 -7.30 1.82 -2.04
N PHE A 49 -6.85 1.17 -3.12
CA PHE A 49 -5.48 0.69 -3.22
C PHE A 49 -4.50 1.86 -3.18
N MET A 50 -4.77 2.93 -3.94
CA MET A 50 -3.90 4.11 -3.94
C MET A 50 -3.84 4.77 -2.57
N GLU A 51 -4.97 4.87 -1.88
CA GLU A 51 -4.99 5.45 -0.53
C GLU A 51 -4.28 4.53 0.47
N MET A 52 -4.37 3.22 0.28
CA MET A 52 -3.60 2.27 1.09
C MET A 52 -2.10 2.49 0.91
N VAL A 53 -1.65 2.70 -0.33
CA VAL A 53 -0.24 3.00 -0.61
C VAL A 53 0.19 4.27 0.09
N ASP A 54 -0.61 5.33 0.00
CA ASP A 54 -0.32 6.59 0.69
C ASP A 54 -0.25 6.40 2.20
N TYR A 55 -1.20 5.69 2.76
CA TYR A 55 -1.24 5.41 4.19
C TYR A 55 0.01 4.65 4.65
N LEU A 56 0.41 3.66 3.86
CA LEU A 56 1.57 2.84 4.15
C LEU A 56 2.85 3.68 4.14
N PHE A 57 3.03 4.51 3.13
CA PHE A 57 4.21 5.35 3.02
C PHE A 57 4.22 6.47 4.06
N ASP A 58 3.08 7.03 4.40
CA ASP A 58 3.01 8.02 5.48
C ASP A 58 3.45 7.42 6.81
N THR A 59 3.09 6.16 7.07
CA THR A 59 3.46 5.47 8.29
C THR A 59 4.97 5.19 8.34
N ILE A 60 5.57 4.87 7.20
CA ILE A 60 6.99 4.51 7.11
C ILE A 60 7.89 5.73 7.02
N LYS A 61 7.40 6.78 6.39
CA LYS A 61 8.16 7.94 5.96
C LYS A 61 9.01 8.57 7.07
N GLU A 62 8.44 8.67 8.26
CA GLU A 62 9.13 9.30 9.38
C GLU A 62 10.36 8.51 9.84
N SER A 63 10.28 7.19 9.77
CA SER A 63 11.36 6.33 10.26
C SER A 63 12.33 5.90 9.16
N GLU A 64 11.92 5.96 7.89
CA GLU A 64 12.70 5.42 6.78
C GLU A 64 13.02 6.46 5.71
N SER A 65 13.03 7.72 6.08
CA SER A 65 13.24 8.82 5.14
C SER A 65 14.58 8.73 4.40
N GLU A 66 15.64 8.25 5.06
CA GLU A 66 16.96 8.13 4.43
C GLU A 66 16.93 7.20 3.21
N ILE A 67 16.21 6.10 3.31
CA ILE A 67 16.07 5.14 2.21
C ILE A 67 15.26 5.78 1.08
N ILE A 68 14.15 6.43 1.43
CA ILE A 68 13.28 7.06 0.44
C ILE A 68 13.99 8.16 -0.32
N GLU A 69 14.82 8.94 0.38
CA GLU A 69 15.53 10.07 -0.20
C GLU A 69 16.80 9.69 -0.96
N ASP A 70 17.23 8.44 -0.90
CA ASP A 70 18.45 8.01 -1.56
C ASP A 70 18.23 7.84 -3.07
N ASN A 71 18.66 8.84 -3.83
CA ASN A 71 18.50 8.86 -5.28
C ASN A 71 19.38 7.84 -6.01
N THR A 72 20.31 7.19 -5.32
CA THR A 72 21.14 6.16 -5.93
C THR A 72 20.44 4.82 -6.00
N LEU A 73 19.32 4.66 -5.29
CA LEU A 73 18.55 3.43 -5.24
C LEU A 73 17.40 3.46 -6.23
N SER A 74 17.15 2.34 -6.90
CA SER A 74 15.97 2.18 -7.74
C SER A 74 14.72 2.06 -6.86
N THR A 75 13.55 2.24 -7.49
CA THR A 75 12.26 2.07 -6.79
C THR A 75 12.17 0.70 -6.12
N ILE A 76 12.55 -0.35 -6.83
CA ILE A 76 12.48 -1.71 -6.31
C ILE A 76 13.45 -1.90 -5.14
N GLU A 77 14.66 -1.34 -5.24
CA GLU A 77 15.62 -1.42 -4.14
C GLU A 77 15.14 -0.69 -2.89
N LYS A 78 14.52 0.48 -3.07
CA LYS A 78 13.92 1.22 -1.95
C LYS A 78 12.85 0.39 -1.28
N ILE A 79 11.94 -0.20 -2.06
CA ILE A 79 10.88 -1.04 -1.53
C ILE A 79 11.46 -2.22 -0.76
N ARG A 80 12.47 -2.89 -1.33
CA ARG A 80 13.11 -4.04 -0.70
C ARG A 80 13.70 -3.67 0.66
N ARG A 81 14.41 -2.54 0.76
CA ARG A 81 15.01 -2.10 2.01
C ARG A 81 13.97 -1.70 3.04
N ILE A 82 12.93 -1.01 2.59
CA ILE A 82 11.83 -0.60 3.47
C ILE A 82 11.15 -1.83 4.05
N LEU A 83 10.86 -2.85 3.23
CA LEU A 83 10.22 -4.08 3.69
C LEU A 83 11.07 -4.82 4.72
N GLY A 84 12.40 -4.69 4.64
CA GLY A 84 13.29 -5.33 5.58
C GLY A 84 13.26 -4.73 6.98
N VAL A 85 12.78 -3.49 7.13
CA VAL A 85 12.74 -2.78 8.41
C VAL A 85 11.32 -2.46 8.88
N MET A 86 10.31 -2.87 8.11
CA MET A 86 8.91 -2.60 8.44
C MET A 86 8.42 -3.40 9.64
N PRO A 87 7.35 -2.92 10.30
CA PRO A 87 6.65 -3.73 11.29
C PRO A 87 6.24 -5.10 10.73
N GLU A 88 6.13 -6.09 11.61
CA GLU A 88 5.78 -7.45 11.21
C GLU A 88 4.52 -7.53 10.33
N SER A 89 3.54 -6.67 10.60
CA SER A 89 2.29 -6.67 9.84
C SER A 89 2.48 -6.39 8.35
N TYR A 90 3.60 -5.79 7.96
CA TYR A 90 3.88 -5.43 6.57
C TYR A 90 4.92 -6.31 5.90
N LYS A 91 5.63 -7.16 6.66
CA LYS A 91 6.73 -7.96 6.12
C LYS A 91 6.28 -9.05 5.15
N ASP A 92 5.01 -9.40 5.18
CA ASP A 92 4.46 -10.44 4.30
C ASP A 92 4.15 -9.95 2.88
N ILE A 93 4.39 -8.66 2.60
CA ILE A 93 4.18 -8.13 1.26
C ILE A 93 5.14 -8.80 0.29
N ASP A 94 4.59 -9.42 -0.74
CA ASP A 94 5.35 -10.17 -1.74
C ASP A 94 5.87 -9.22 -2.82
N LEU A 95 7.19 -9.15 -2.97
CA LEU A 95 7.81 -8.30 -3.99
C LEU A 95 7.37 -8.66 -5.40
N ARG A 96 7.02 -9.92 -5.65
CA ARG A 96 6.51 -10.32 -6.97
C ARG A 96 5.20 -9.61 -7.30
N GLN A 97 4.38 -9.34 -6.29
CA GLN A 97 3.14 -8.57 -6.48
C GLN A 97 3.44 -7.13 -6.91
N LEU A 98 4.53 -6.56 -6.42
CA LEU A 98 4.94 -5.22 -6.79
C LEU A 98 5.39 -5.16 -8.25
N TYR A 99 6.10 -6.17 -8.72
CA TYR A 99 6.46 -6.28 -10.15
C TYR A 99 5.21 -6.43 -11.02
N MET A 100 4.23 -7.19 -10.55
CA MET A 100 2.97 -7.35 -11.27
C MET A 100 2.20 -6.05 -11.39
N LEU A 101 2.32 -5.16 -10.41
CA LEU A 101 1.71 -3.84 -10.46
C LEU A 101 2.17 -3.07 -11.69
N LYS A 102 3.47 -3.16 -12.01
CA LYS A 102 4.04 -2.45 -13.14
C LYS A 102 3.35 -2.82 -14.45
N ASP A 103 3.04 -4.10 -14.62
CA ASP A 103 2.44 -4.62 -15.86
C ASP A 103 0.92 -4.47 -15.89
N LYS A 104 0.25 -4.78 -14.77
CA LYS A 104 -1.20 -4.86 -14.73
C LYS A 104 -1.89 -3.59 -14.26
N PHE A 105 -1.23 -2.84 -13.41
CA PHE A 105 -1.79 -1.61 -12.80
C PHE A 105 -0.75 -0.50 -12.85
N PRO A 106 -0.37 -0.04 -14.06
CA PRO A 106 0.71 0.94 -14.21
C PRO A 106 0.45 2.25 -13.49
N GLU A 107 -0.82 2.65 -13.33
CA GLU A 107 -1.15 3.87 -12.60
C GLU A 107 -0.81 3.75 -11.11
N ILE A 108 -1.12 2.60 -10.53
CA ILE A 108 -0.81 2.34 -9.12
C ILE A 108 0.71 2.25 -8.94
N TYR A 109 1.39 1.56 -9.84
CA TYR A 109 2.85 1.47 -9.78
C TYR A 109 3.49 2.86 -9.89
N ARG A 110 3.00 3.70 -10.79
CA ARG A 110 3.48 5.08 -10.91
C ARG A 110 3.27 5.85 -9.62
N HIS A 111 2.13 5.64 -8.97
CA HIS A 111 1.83 6.27 -7.69
C HIS A 111 2.83 5.84 -6.62
N VAL A 112 3.19 4.55 -6.58
CA VAL A 112 4.23 4.05 -5.67
C VAL A 112 5.56 4.71 -5.96
N GLU A 113 5.95 4.82 -7.23
CA GLU A 113 7.18 5.52 -7.61
C GLU A 113 7.17 6.98 -7.14
N ASP A 114 6.05 7.68 -7.35
CA ASP A 114 5.91 9.06 -6.94
C ASP A 114 6.06 9.21 -5.43
N CYS A 115 5.48 8.31 -4.66
CA CYS A 115 5.63 8.30 -3.20
C CYS A 115 7.09 8.13 -2.77
N LEU A 116 7.86 7.31 -3.50
CA LEU A 116 9.24 7.03 -3.17
C LEU A 116 10.19 8.12 -3.66
N LEU A 117 9.89 8.76 -4.80
CA LEU A 117 10.79 9.73 -5.43
C LEU A 117 10.49 11.17 -5.03
N TYR A 118 9.23 11.50 -4.77
CA TYR A 118 8.81 12.88 -4.54
C TYR A 118 8.33 13.16 -3.12
N THR A 119 8.56 12.26 -2.20
CA THR A 119 8.23 12.50 -0.80
C THR A 119 9.33 13.22 -0.06
N SER A 120 10.52 13.33 -0.65
CA SER A 120 11.59 14.08 -0.03
C SER A 120 11.34 15.59 -0.15
N PRO A 121 11.61 16.35 0.88
CA PRO A 121 11.63 17.81 0.74
C PRO A 121 12.77 18.17 -0.20
N SER A 122 12.43 18.72 -1.30
CA SER A 122 13.44 19.21 -2.25
C SER A 122 14.05 20.50 -1.75
#